data_9f32159e158d960e43bc3b3355192db6
#
_entry.id   9f32159e158d960e43bc3b3355192db6
#
_cell.length_a   1.000
_cell.length_b   1.000
_cell.length_c   1.000
_cell.angle_alpha   90.00
_cell.angle_beta   90.00
_cell.angle_gamma   90.00
#
_symmetry.space_group_name_H-M   'P 1'
#
loop_
_entity.id
_entity.type
_entity.pdbx_description
1 polymer ?
#
loop_
_entity_poly.entity_id
_entity_poly.type
_entity_poly.pdbx_seq_one_letter_code
_entity_poly.pdbx_strand_id
1 'polypeptide(L)'
;MNMADPNTDIKILREPAVYVMARQTVNDAEIDRFLTDHGVAWETDTEVAGEHLVETAGRICYMSFAKPRPGGNQAYISHILEVGHGSVLEHAVWNLLFTGVSRSLTHELIRHRAGFGYSQLSQRYVDESIAEYIEPDCIADDPELHQLWVEAIAQTHQAYMKLTERLLKVFESEPEKTLRRKLARQAARSVLPNATETKIFVTANARALRHFIELRGNRHAETEIRKLAIAVLRIMQKEAPNLFGDYQLVPLPDGTFEATTAHRKV
;
A
#
# COMPACT_ATOMS: atom_id res chain seq x y z
N MET A 1 8.07 -1.41 -16.79
CA MET A 1 8.63 -2.20 -17.89
C MET A 1 9.80 -2.97 -17.31
N ASN A 2 9.77 -4.30 -17.29
CA ASN A 2 10.87 -5.11 -16.74
C ASN A 2 12.04 -5.05 -17.73
N MET A 3 13.13 -4.43 -17.36
CA MET A 3 14.37 -4.48 -18.13
C MET A 3 15.30 -5.49 -17.46
N ALA A 4 15.64 -6.57 -18.19
CA ALA A 4 16.77 -7.40 -17.81
C ALA A 4 18.03 -6.71 -18.33
N ASP A 5 19.03 -6.51 -17.47
CA ASP A 5 20.36 -6.12 -17.91
C ASP A 5 20.93 -7.31 -18.74
N PRO A 6 21.31 -7.10 -20.01
CA PRO A 6 21.80 -8.17 -20.87
C PRO A 6 23.10 -8.84 -20.36
N ASN A 7 23.76 -8.26 -19.37
CA ASN A 7 25.00 -8.79 -18.77
C ASN A 7 24.80 -9.54 -17.44
N THR A 8 23.60 -9.50 -16.86
CA THR A 8 23.29 -10.19 -15.59
C THR A 8 21.87 -10.77 -15.66
N ASP A 9 21.64 -11.96 -15.09
CA ASP A 9 20.29 -12.55 -14.92
C ASP A 9 19.43 -11.80 -13.86
N ILE A 10 19.79 -10.56 -13.52
CA ILE A 10 19.14 -9.76 -12.49
C ILE A 10 17.96 -8.99 -13.08
N LYS A 11 16.80 -9.17 -12.49
CA LYS A 11 15.60 -8.40 -12.81
C LYS A 11 15.54 -7.11 -12.02
N ILE A 12 15.44 -5.98 -12.72
CA ILE A 12 15.38 -4.64 -12.15
C ILE A 12 13.98 -4.06 -12.33
N LEU A 13 13.42 -3.50 -11.27
CA LEU A 13 12.14 -2.80 -11.25
C LEU A 13 12.35 -1.35 -10.77
N ARG A 14 11.48 -0.44 -11.21
CA ARG A 14 11.54 0.99 -10.86
C ARG A 14 10.19 1.56 -10.44
N GLU A 15 9.10 0.83 -10.69
CA GLU A 15 7.75 1.33 -10.45
C GLU A 15 6.97 0.39 -9.56
N PRO A 16 6.29 0.92 -8.51
CA PRO A 16 5.37 0.14 -7.69
C PRO A 16 4.09 -0.17 -8.48
N ALA A 17 3.49 -1.32 -8.18
CA ALA A 17 2.16 -1.67 -8.64
C ALA A 17 1.22 -1.88 -7.44
N VAL A 18 -0.02 -1.43 -7.59
CA VAL A 18 -1.08 -1.53 -6.57
C VAL A 18 -2.27 -2.25 -7.15
N TYR A 19 -2.71 -3.29 -6.46
CA TYR A 19 -3.89 -4.08 -6.83
C TYR A 19 -4.95 -3.97 -5.73
N VAL A 20 -6.20 -3.73 -6.12
CA VAL A 20 -7.35 -3.81 -5.20
C VAL A 20 -7.80 -5.26 -5.12
N MET A 21 -7.49 -5.92 -4.02
CA MET A 21 -7.75 -7.34 -3.84
C MET A 21 -9.16 -7.62 -3.33
N ALA A 22 -9.69 -6.73 -2.48
CA ALA A 22 -11.06 -6.82 -2.00
C ALA A 22 -11.62 -5.45 -1.58
N ARG A 23 -12.93 -5.36 -1.61
CA ARG A 23 -13.76 -4.25 -1.13
C ARG A 23 -14.79 -4.80 -0.16
N GLN A 24 -15.22 -3.99 0.80
CA GLN A 24 -16.37 -4.33 1.63
C GLN A 24 -17.69 -4.21 0.85
N THR A 25 -18.73 -4.83 1.36
CA THR A 25 -20.10 -4.70 0.87
C THR A 25 -21.01 -4.17 1.96
N VAL A 26 -22.10 -3.52 1.59
CA VAL A 26 -23.14 -3.07 2.53
C VAL A 26 -24.16 -4.19 2.73
N ASN A 27 -24.72 -4.29 3.91
CA ASN A 27 -25.92 -5.11 4.20
C ASN A 27 -27.13 -4.19 4.29
N ASP A 28 -27.69 -3.84 3.13
CA ASP A 28 -28.79 -2.89 3.02
C ASP A 28 -30.01 -3.32 3.82
N ALA A 29 -30.31 -4.63 3.88
CA ALA A 29 -31.44 -5.16 4.66
C ALA A 29 -31.32 -4.85 6.16
N GLU A 30 -30.10 -4.84 6.71
CA GLU A 30 -29.89 -4.50 8.13
C GLU A 30 -29.93 -2.97 8.36
N ILE A 31 -29.51 -2.17 7.38
CA ILE A 31 -29.69 -0.73 7.43
C ILE A 31 -31.17 -0.39 7.40
N ASP A 32 -31.94 -0.95 6.49
CA ASP A 32 -33.40 -0.74 6.37
C ASP A 32 -34.15 -1.17 7.62
N ARG A 33 -33.75 -2.32 8.21
CA ARG A 33 -34.31 -2.77 9.48
C ARG A 33 -34.04 -1.76 10.60
N PHE A 34 -32.79 -1.28 10.72
CA PHE A 34 -32.41 -0.27 11.71
C PHE A 34 -33.24 1.02 11.53
N LEU A 35 -33.36 1.53 10.30
CA LEU A 35 -34.14 2.73 10.01
C LEU A 35 -35.61 2.56 10.40
N THR A 36 -36.19 1.41 10.06
CA THR A 36 -37.60 1.06 10.39
C THR A 36 -37.81 0.98 11.91
N ASP A 37 -36.93 0.28 12.63
CA ASP A 37 -37.02 0.10 14.08
C ASP A 37 -36.93 1.43 14.83
N HIS A 38 -36.28 2.46 14.23
CA HIS A 38 -36.12 3.79 14.80
C HIS A 38 -37.07 4.84 14.23
N GLY A 39 -38.00 4.44 13.34
CA GLY A 39 -39.01 5.32 12.76
C GLY A 39 -38.42 6.43 11.91
N VAL A 40 -37.28 6.18 11.25
CA VAL A 40 -36.62 7.10 10.34
C VAL A 40 -36.53 6.52 8.93
N ALA A 41 -36.46 7.39 7.92
CA ALA A 41 -36.26 6.98 6.52
C ALA A 41 -35.11 7.80 5.93
N TRP A 42 -34.25 7.11 5.19
CA TRP A 42 -33.14 7.72 4.50
C TRP A 42 -32.60 6.78 3.42
N GLU A 43 -32.14 7.36 2.33
CA GLU A 43 -31.44 6.69 1.25
C GLU A 43 -30.20 7.49 0.89
N THR A 44 -29.14 6.81 0.47
CA THR A 44 -27.94 7.44 -0.09
C THR A 44 -27.99 7.41 -1.62
N ASP A 45 -27.26 8.32 -2.26
CA ASP A 45 -27.10 8.40 -3.71
C ASP A 45 -25.75 7.83 -4.22
N THR A 46 -24.96 7.22 -3.33
CA THR A 46 -23.70 6.58 -3.73
C THR A 46 -23.83 5.09 -3.87
N GLU A 47 -23.24 4.53 -4.94
CA GLU A 47 -23.08 3.08 -5.16
C GLU A 47 -21.80 2.52 -4.51
N VAL A 48 -20.95 3.39 -3.93
CA VAL A 48 -19.69 2.99 -3.33
C VAL A 48 -19.90 2.58 -1.89
N ALA A 49 -19.75 1.29 -1.59
CA ALA A 49 -20.02 0.72 -0.27
C ALA A 49 -19.26 1.42 0.88
N GLY A 50 -18.00 1.80 0.66
CA GLY A 50 -17.21 2.53 1.67
C GLY A 50 -17.78 3.92 1.97
N GLU A 51 -18.22 4.65 0.95
CA GLU A 51 -18.83 5.98 1.08
C GLU A 51 -20.21 5.89 1.76
N HIS A 52 -21.01 4.88 1.38
CA HIS A 52 -22.28 4.60 2.02
C HIS A 52 -22.12 4.35 3.52
N LEU A 53 -21.18 3.48 3.91
CA LEU A 53 -20.95 3.15 5.33
C LEU A 53 -20.40 4.34 6.14
N VAL A 54 -19.56 5.18 5.55
CA VAL A 54 -19.09 6.42 6.18
C VAL A 54 -20.25 7.36 6.46
N GLU A 55 -21.15 7.55 5.50
CA GLU A 55 -22.34 8.39 5.69
C GLU A 55 -23.30 7.79 6.72
N THR A 56 -23.58 6.49 6.63
CA THR A 56 -24.42 5.78 7.60
C THR A 56 -23.89 5.94 9.02
N ALA A 57 -22.59 5.65 9.23
CA ALA A 57 -21.96 5.80 10.54
C ALA A 57 -22.05 7.21 11.10
N GLY A 58 -21.77 8.20 10.25
CA GLY A 58 -21.86 9.58 10.68
C GLY A 58 -23.28 10.05 11.01
N ARG A 59 -24.29 9.56 10.25
CA ARG A 59 -25.71 9.85 10.54
C ARG A 59 -26.17 9.19 11.84
N ILE A 60 -25.74 7.96 12.12
CA ILE A 60 -26.04 7.25 13.35
C ILE A 60 -25.53 8.04 14.56
N CYS A 61 -24.33 8.63 14.51
CA CYS A 61 -23.76 9.41 15.62
C CYS A 61 -24.67 10.55 16.13
N TYR A 62 -25.50 11.09 15.25
CA TYR A 62 -26.38 12.23 15.55
C TYR A 62 -27.85 11.96 15.25
N MET A 63 -28.21 10.74 14.87
CA MET A 63 -29.55 10.35 14.37
C MET A 63 -30.08 11.34 13.31
N SER A 64 -29.21 11.76 12.40
CA SER A 64 -29.44 12.85 11.44
C SER A 64 -30.01 12.37 10.10
N PHE A 65 -30.96 11.43 10.13
CA PHE A 65 -31.60 10.86 8.93
C PHE A 65 -32.70 11.77 8.34
N ALA A 66 -33.47 12.45 9.20
CA ALA A 66 -34.66 13.18 8.78
C ALA A 66 -34.38 14.44 7.93
N LYS A 67 -33.15 14.94 7.92
CA LYS A 67 -32.78 16.17 7.19
C LYS A 67 -31.49 15.97 6.40
N PRO A 68 -31.54 15.23 5.27
CA PRO A 68 -30.36 15.07 4.43
C PRO A 68 -29.91 16.43 3.87
N ARG A 69 -28.59 16.60 3.76
CA ARG A 69 -28.04 17.80 3.12
C ARG A 69 -28.32 17.78 1.62
N PRO A 70 -28.64 18.92 1.01
CA PRO A 70 -28.63 19.04 -0.44
C PRO A 70 -27.25 18.68 -1.00
N GLY A 71 -27.20 17.90 -2.09
CA GLY A 71 -25.97 17.46 -2.74
C GLY A 71 -25.49 16.06 -2.33
N GLY A 72 -26.31 15.30 -1.61
CA GLY A 72 -26.14 13.87 -1.38
C GLY A 72 -24.91 13.47 -0.59
N ASN A 73 -24.41 12.27 -0.85
CA ASN A 73 -23.23 11.67 -0.19
C ASN A 73 -21.97 12.52 -0.38
N GLN A 74 -21.75 13.06 -1.58
CA GLN A 74 -20.60 13.91 -1.87
C GLN A 74 -20.57 15.14 -0.94
N ALA A 75 -21.68 15.85 -0.81
CA ALA A 75 -21.77 17.03 0.06
C ALA A 75 -21.64 16.64 1.55
N TYR A 76 -22.15 15.48 1.92
CA TYR A 76 -22.02 14.92 3.26
C TYR A 76 -20.55 14.65 3.61
N ILE A 77 -19.85 13.89 2.78
CA ILE A 77 -18.43 13.54 3.00
C ILE A 77 -17.55 14.79 2.95
N SER A 78 -17.77 15.70 2.00
CA SER A 78 -17.03 16.97 1.96
C SER A 78 -17.13 17.74 3.28
N HIS A 79 -18.34 17.80 3.89
CA HIS A 79 -18.49 18.41 5.20
C HIS A 79 -17.78 17.64 6.32
N ILE A 80 -17.81 16.30 6.30
CA ILE A 80 -17.07 15.47 7.28
C ILE A 80 -15.57 15.78 7.22
N LEU A 81 -15.02 15.94 6.01
CA LEU A 81 -13.61 16.30 5.80
C LEU A 81 -13.31 17.73 6.28
N GLU A 82 -14.19 18.68 5.98
CA GLU A 82 -14.05 20.08 6.37
C GLU A 82 -14.03 20.28 7.90
N VAL A 83 -14.92 19.60 8.63
CA VAL A 83 -15.01 19.69 10.09
C VAL A 83 -14.07 18.74 10.84
N GLY A 84 -13.32 17.90 10.12
CA GLY A 84 -12.34 17.00 10.70
C GLY A 84 -12.92 15.81 11.47
N HIS A 85 -14.14 15.35 11.16
CA HIS A 85 -14.76 14.18 11.79
C HIS A 85 -14.20 12.87 11.24
N GLY A 86 -12.88 12.69 11.34
CA GLY A 86 -12.15 11.58 10.73
C GLY A 86 -12.51 10.19 11.26
N SER A 87 -13.11 10.06 12.44
CA SER A 87 -13.45 8.75 13.00
C SER A 87 -14.42 7.95 12.13
N VAL A 88 -15.35 8.59 11.43
CA VAL A 88 -16.30 7.89 10.55
C VAL A 88 -15.64 7.33 9.29
N LEU A 89 -14.50 7.89 8.87
CA LEU A 89 -13.71 7.37 7.75
C LEU A 89 -13.08 6.01 8.04
N GLU A 90 -12.99 5.62 9.31
CA GLU A 90 -12.43 4.33 9.71
C GLU A 90 -13.31 3.14 9.31
N HIS A 91 -14.59 3.38 8.96
CA HIS A 91 -15.53 2.34 8.55
C HIS A 91 -15.42 1.94 7.08
N ALA A 92 -14.76 2.72 6.22
CA ALA A 92 -14.47 2.34 4.83
C ALA A 92 -13.14 1.62 4.74
N VAL A 93 -13.11 0.35 4.27
CA VAL A 93 -11.94 -0.55 4.32
C VAL A 93 -11.67 -1.18 2.95
N TRP A 94 -10.39 -1.26 2.58
CA TRP A 94 -9.91 -1.98 1.39
C TRP A 94 -8.80 -2.96 1.74
N ASN A 95 -8.69 -4.01 0.90
CA ASN A 95 -7.54 -4.90 0.88
C ASN A 95 -6.75 -4.61 -0.40
N LEU A 96 -5.49 -4.23 -0.24
CA LEU A 96 -4.60 -3.88 -1.32
C LEU A 96 -3.40 -4.85 -1.35
N LEU A 97 -2.84 -5.09 -2.53
CA LEU A 97 -1.55 -5.75 -2.68
C LEU A 97 -0.58 -4.77 -3.34
N PHE A 98 0.57 -4.56 -2.72
CA PHE A 98 1.66 -3.79 -3.28
C PHE A 98 2.76 -4.74 -3.76
N THR A 99 3.26 -4.52 -4.98
CA THR A 99 4.40 -5.21 -5.59
C THR A 99 5.32 -4.20 -6.26
N GLY A 100 6.52 -4.61 -6.66
CA GLY A 100 7.50 -3.68 -7.20
C GLY A 100 7.96 -2.66 -6.17
N VAL A 101 8.01 -3.06 -4.91
CA VAL A 101 8.45 -2.24 -3.77
C VAL A 101 9.63 -2.90 -3.06
N SER A 102 10.58 -2.12 -2.61
CA SER A 102 11.76 -2.61 -1.90
C SER A 102 11.44 -2.98 -0.45
N ARG A 103 12.30 -3.79 0.14
CA ARG A 103 12.27 -4.01 1.59
C ARG A 103 12.58 -2.74 2.36
N SER A 104 13.38 -1.82 1.80
CA SER A 104 13.60 -0.49 2.37
C SER A 104 12.29 0.26 2.55
N LEU A 105 11.49 0.37 1.50
CA LEU A 105 10.17 1.00 1.54
C LEU A 105 9.28 0.38 2.61
N THR A 106 9.27 -0.96 2.73
CA THR A 106 8.40 -1.61 3.71
C THR A 106 8.77 -1.30 5.15
N HIS A 107 10.04 -1.00 5.46
CA HIS A 107 10.45 -0.52 6.79
C HIS A 107 9.84 0.83 7.15
N GLU A 108 9.54 1.68 6.17
CA GLU A 108 8.79 2.91 6.38
C GLU A 108 7.28 2.68 6.43
N LEU A 109 6.76 1.83 5.53
CA LEU A 109 5.33 1.53 5.43
C LEU A 109 4.77 0.94 6.72
N ILE A 110 5.45 -0.02 7.34
CA ILE A 110 4.98 -0.68 8.56
C ILE A 110 4.97 0.22 9.81
N ARG A 111 5.45 1.46 9.71
CA ARG A 111 5.34 2.46 10.76
C ARG A 111 3.94 3.08 10.83
N HIS A 112 3.16 2.96 9.77
CA HIS A 112 1.73 3.27 9.76
C HIS A 112 0.96 2.10 10.40
N ARG A 113 0.52 2.23 11.65
CA ARG A 113 -0.09 1.13 12.40
C ARG A 113 -1.59 1.27 12.58
N ALA A 114 -2.06 2.45 12.97
CA ALA A 114 -3.48 2.68 13.17
C ALA A 114 -4.25 2.52 11.86
N GLY A 115 -5.25 1.62 11.86
CA GLY A 115 -6.05 1.33 10.68
C GLY A 115 -5.37 0.51 9.58
N PHE A 116 -4.17 -0.06 9.85
CA PHE A 116 -3.44 -0.91 8.92
C PHE A 116 -3.26 -2.34 9.44
N GLY A 117 -3.35 -3.32 8.53
CA GLY A 117 -2.92 -4.71 8.72
C GLY A 117 -1.97 -5.11 7.60
N TYR A 118 -0.93 -5.94 7.89
CA TYR A 118 0.13 -6.29 6.95
C TYR A 118 0.40 -7.78 6.90
N SER A 119 0.59 -8.31 5.67
CA SER A 119 1.14 -9.64 5.40
C SER A 119 2.17 -9.53 4.29
N GLN A 120 3.45 -9.75 4.63
CA GLN A 120 4.57 -9.55 3.70
C GLN A 120 5.17 -10.89 3.28
N LEU A 121 5.62 -10.98 2.02
CA LEU A 121 6.36 -12.10 1.47
C LEU A 121 7.56 -12.47 2.35
N SER A 122 7.66 -13.75 2.69
CA SER A 122 8.66 -14.24 3.63
C SER A 122 9.89 -14.81 2.91
N GLN A 123 11.02 -14.15 3.04
CA GLN A 123 12.32 -14.62 2.57
C GLN A 123 12.84 -15.91 3.25
N ARG A 124 12.15 -16.41 4.27
CA ARG A 124 12.50 -17.70 4.90
C ARG A 124 11.90 -18.88 4.14
N TYR A 125 10.77 -18.68 3.48
CA TYR A 125 10.01 -19.73 2.79
C TYR A 125 10.10 -19.61 1.28
N VAL A 126 10.08 -18.40 0.74
CA VAL A 126 10.23 -18.14 -0.69
C VAL A 126 11.70 -18.22 -1.11
N ASP A 127 11.93 -18.66 -2.33
CA ASP A 127 13.26 -18.74 -2.91
C ASP A 127 13.64 -17.42 -3.57
N GLU A 128 14.65 -16.78 -3.01
CA GLU A 128 15.15 -15.50 -3.54
C GLU A 128 16.22 -15.70 -4.65
N SER A 129 16.38 -16.94 -5.15
CA SER A 129 17.22 -17.18 -6.34
C SER A 129 16.71 -16.50 -7.60
N ILE A 130 15.42 -16.12 -7.59
CA ILE A 130 14.76 -15.36 -8.65
C ILE A 130 14.35 -13.96 -8.17
N ALA A 131 15.04 -13.44 -7.14
CA ALA A 131 14.72 -12.11 -6.59
C ALA A 131 14.82 -11.02 -7.66
N GLU A 132 13.91 -10.07 -7.55
CA GLU A 132 13.92 -8.82 -8.32
C GLU A 132 14.44 -7.70 -7.40
N TYR A 133 14.94 -6.61 -7.98
CA TYR A 133 15.53 -5.51 -7.21
C TYR A 133 14.98 -4.18 -7.65
N ILE A 134 14.74 -3.30 -6.69
CA ILE A 134 14.23 -1.94 -6.95
C ILE A 134 15.41 -0.99 -7.07
N GLU A 135 15.57 -0.40 -8.25
CA GLU A 135 16.59 0.60 -8.50
C GLU A 135 16.01 2.00 -8.25
N PRO A 136 16.65 2.82 -7.39
CA PRO A 136 16.27 4.22 -7.20
C PRO A 136 16.46 5.03 -8.50
N ASP A 137 15.52 5.93 -8.81
CA ASP A 137 15.56 6.74 -10.05
C ASP A 137 16.87 7.54 -10.19
N CYS A 138 17.33 8.16 -9.11
CA CYS A 138 18.56 8.95 -9.11
C CYS A 138 19.84 8.12 -9.41
N ILE A 139 19.79 6.81 -9.24
CA ILE A 139 20.85 5.88 -9.66
C ILE A 139 20.63 5.50 -11.12
N ALA A 140 19.40 5.21 -11.49
CA ALA A 140 19.04 4.80 -12.86
C ALA A 140 19.29 5.89 -13.92
N ASP A 141 19.24 7.15 -13.53
CA ASP A 141 19.42 8.31 -14.41
C ASP A 141 20.91 8.60 -14.71
N ASP A 142 21.84 7.98 -13.98
CA ASP A 142 23.29 8.14 -14.16
C ASP A 142 23.92 6.78 -14.54
N PRO A 143 24.49 6.65 -15.75
CA PRO A 143 25.06 5.37 -16.22
C PRO A 143 26.19 4.80 -15.34
N GLU A 144 27.01 5.65 -14.71
CA GLU A 144 28.10 5.20 -13.85
C GLU A 144 27.55 4.68 -12.51
N LEU A 145 26.57 5.38 -11.92
CA LEU A 145 25.89 4.94 -10.70
C LEU A 145 25.07 3.66 -10.96
N HIS A 146 24.36 3.59 -12.09
CA HIS A 146 23.65 2.38 -12.52
C HIS A 146 24.58 1.16 -12.57
N GLN A 147 25.71 1.28 -13.27
CA GLN A 147 26.68 0.18 -13.38
C GLN A 147 27.21 -0.25 -12.02
N LEU A 148 27.61 0.70 -11.15
CA LEU A 148 28.09 0.42 -9.82
C LEU A 148 27.01 -0.30 -8.97
N TRP A 149 25.75 0.14 -9.08
CA TRP A 149 24.64 -0.45 -8.35
C TRP A 149 24.36 -1.89 -8.83
N VAL A 150 24.32 -2.13 -10.14
CA VAL A 150 24.11 -3.46 -10.73
C VAL A 150 25.20 -4.44 -10.30
N GLU A 151 26.48 -4.01 -10.31
CA GLU A 151 27.60 -4.84 -9.85
C GLU A 151 27.45 -5.22 -8.37
N ALA A 152 27.08 -4.28 -7.50
CA ALA A 152 26.87 -4.54 -6.08
C ALA A 152 25.70 -5.52 -5.85
N ILE A 153 24.58 -5.34 -6.55
CA ILE A 153 23.45 -6.26 -6.50
C ILE A 153 23.85 -7.65 -6.98
N ALA A 154 24.55 -7.77 -8.11
CA ALA A 154 25.02 -9.06 -8.64
C ALA A 154 25.89 -9.81 -7.63
N GLN A 155 26.83 -9.13 -6.98
CA GLN A 155 27.70 -9.72 -5.98
C GLN A 155 26.92 -10.25 -4.78
N THR A 156 25.95 -9.46 -4.27
CA THR A 156 25.15 -9.87 -3.10
C THR A 156 24.20 -11.00 -3.44
N HIS A 157 23.60 -11.00 -4.65
CA HIS A 157 22.77 -12.09 -5.14
C HIS A 157 23.56 -13.40 -5.25
N GLN A 158 24.74 -13.37 -5.85
CA GLN A 158 25.65 -14.53 -5.93
C GLN A 158 26.07 -15.02 -4.54
N ALA A 159 26.34 -14.10 -3.60
CA ALA A 159 26.66 -14.48 -2.23
C ALA A 159 25.48 -15.23 -1.57
N TYR A 160 24.24 -14.74 -1.75
CA TYR A 160 23.03 -15.41 -1.27
C TYR A 160 22.91 -16.84 -1.85
N MET A 161 23.11 -17.01 -3.15
CA MET A 161 23.04 -18.32 -3.81
C MET A 161 24.05 -19.30 -3.23
N LYS A 162 25.33 -18.87 -3.13
CA LYS A 162 26.42 -19.71 -2.58
C LYS A 162 26.19 -20.05 -1.11
N LEU A 163 25.73 -19.09 -0.31
CA LEU A 163 25.39 -19.31 1.11
C LEU A 163 24.25 -20.30 1.25
N THR A 164 23.19 -20.16 0.47
CA THR A 164 22.03 -21.06 0.50
C THR A 164 22.44 -22.50 0.17
N GLU A 165 23.22 -22.70 -0.89
CA GLU A 165 23.74 -24.03 -1.27
C GLU A 165 24.58 -24.64 -0.16
N ARG A 166 25.52 -23.86 0.39
CA ARG A 166 26.42 -24.35 1.45
C ARG A 166 25.67 -24.67 2.74
N LEU A 167 24.73 -23.81 3.14
CA LEU A 167 23.91 -24.01 4.33
C LEU A 167 22.97 -25.21 4.23
N LEU A 168 22.48 -25.56 3.04
CA LEU A 168 21.72 -26.80 2.82
C LEU A 168 22.56 -28.05 3.15
N LYS A 169 23.87 -28.01 2.89
CA LYS A 169 24.81 -29.10 3.27
C LYS A 169 25.07 -29.06 4.79
N VAL A 170 25.26 -27.88 5.39
CA VAL A 170 25.44 -27.74 6.84
C VAL A 170 24.25 -28.29 7.64
N PHE A 171 23.03 -28.08 7.14
CA PHE A 171 21.81 -28.57 7.77
C PHE A 171 21.34 -29.94 7.25
N GLU A 172 22.23 -30.74 6.65
CA GLU A 172 21.88 -32.03 6.06
C GLU A 172 21.33 -33.04 7.07
N SER A 173 21.74 -32.95 8.35
CA SER A 173 21.21 -33.75 9.44
C SER A 173 19.75 -33.44 9.83
N GLU A 174 19.17 -32.33 9.37
CA GLU A 174 17.75 -32.01 9.58
C GLU A 174 16.91 -32.89 8.62
N PRO A 175 16.09 -33.83 9.14
CA PRO A 175 15.36 -34.78 8.30
C PRO A 175 14.20 -34.14 7.54
N GLU A 176 13.59 -33.07 8.09
CA GLU A 176 12.45 -32.39 7.49
C GLU A 176 12.95 -31.39 6.41
N LYS A 177 12.69 -31.70 5.13
CA LYS A 177 13.20 -30.92 3.98
C LYS A 177 12.77 -29.45 3.99
N THR A 178 11.54 -29.15 4.43
CA THR A 178 11.02 -27.79 4.48
C THR A 178 11.72 -26.98 5.55
N LEU A 179 11.97 -27.60 6.72
CA LEU A 179 12.71 -26.95 7.80
C LEU A 179 14.17 -26.71 7.40
N ARG A 180 14.81 -27.68 6.77
CA ARG A 180 16.17 -27.53 6.25
C ARG A 180 16.32 -26.35 5.29
N ARG A 181 15.41 -26.22 4.31
CA ARG A 181 15.38 -25.07 3.38
C ARG A 181 15.15 -23.77 4.12
N LYS A 182 14.21 -23.73 5.06
CA LYS A 182 13.91 -22.57 5.88
C LYS A 182 15.13 -22.09 6.67
N LEU A 183 15.86 -23.00 7.33
CA LEU A 183 17.07 -22.69 8.09
C LEU A 183 18.17 -22.11 7.19
N ALA A 184 18.41 -22.72 6.02
CA ALA A 184 19.39 -22.25 5.06
C ALA A 184 19.06 -20.83 4.55
N ARG A 185 17.83 -20.62 4.06
CA ARG A 185 17.39 -19.31 3.55
C ARG A 185 17.34 -18.25 4.63
N GLN A 186 16.91 -18.59 5.86
CA GLN A 186 16.87 -17.69 6.99
C GLN A 186 18.24 -17.09 7.31
N ALA A 187 19.31 -17.88 7.20
CA ALA A 187 20.67 -17.40 7.40
C ALA A 187 21.20 -16.67 6.15
N ALA A 188 21.01 -17.24 4.96
CA ALA A 188 21.53 -16.69 3.71
C ALA A 188 20.96 -15.30 3.38
N ARG A 189 19.66 -15.04 3.68
CA ARG A 189 19.02 -13.74 3.40
C ARG A 189 19.69 -12.55 4.11
N SER A 190 20.56 -12.78 5.07
CA SER A 190 21.30 -11.72 5.78
C SER A 190 22.17 -10.86 4.86
N VAL A 191 22.56 -11.38 3.68
CA VAL A 191 23.34 -10.64 2.70
C VAL A 191 22.49 -9.98 1.61
N LEU A 192 21.18 -10.24 1.54
CA LEU A 192 20.31 -9.59 0.56
C LEU A 192 20.17 -8.10 0.88
N PRO A 193 20.28 -7.23 -0.15
CA PRO A 193 20.21 -5.79 0.05
C PRO A 193 18.78 -5.33 0.35
N ASN A 194 18.63 -4.15 0.93
CA ASN A 194 17.35 -3.49 1.14
C ASN A 194 16.58 -3.21 -0.17
N ALA A 195 17.30 -3.14 -1.29
CA ALA A 195 16.73 -3.02 -2.63
C ALA A 195 15.97 -4.27 -3.10
N THR A 196 16.07 -5.40 -2.38
CA THR A 196 15.32 -6.63 -2.76
C THR A 196 13.82 -6.35 -2.79
N GLU A 197 13.19 -6.69 -3.92
CA GLU A 197 11.73 -6.57 -4.10
C GLU A 197 10.98 -7.43 -3.10
N THR A 198 9.81 -6.97 -2.72
CA THR A 198 8.87 -7.72 -1.89
C THR A 198 7.42 -7.42 -2.27
N LYS A 199 6.55 -8.34 -1.89
CA LYS A 199 5.11 -8.19 -2.03
C LYS A 199 4.50 -8.07 -0.64
N ILE A 200 3.59 -7.09 -0.48
CA ILE A 200 2.95 -6.86 0.81
C ILE A 200 1.45 -6.68 0.63
N PHE A 201 0.68 -7.56 1.26
CA PHE A 201 -0.76 -7.45 1.35
C PHE A 201 -1.12 -6.50 2.50
N VAL A 202 -2.00 -5.56 2.24
CA VAL A 202 -2.34 -4.47 3.14
C VAL A 202 -3.85 -4.39 3.29
N THR A 203 -4.34 -4.42 4.53
CA THR A 203 -5.70 -4.00 4.86
C THR A 203 -5.63 -2.60 5.44
N ALA A 204 -6.41 -1.66 4.94
CA ALA A 204 -6.42 -0.30 5.45
C ALA A 204 -7.79 0.35 5.34
N ASN A 205 -8.14 1.19 6.33
CA ASN A 205 -9.32 2.03 6.27
C ASN A 205 -9.02 3.38 5.59
N ALA A 206 -10.08 4.11 5.21
CA ALA A 206 -9.96 5.38 4.48
C ALA A 206 -9.14 6.41 5.26
N ARG A 207 -9.34 6.54 6.56
CA ARG A 207 -8.58 7.48 7.41
C ARG A 207 -7.09 7.17 7.39
N ALA A 208 -6.74 5.91 7.53
CA ALA A 208 -5.35 5.44 7.50
C ALA A 208 -4.71 5.66 6.12
N LEU A 209 -5.44 5.39 5.04
CA LEU A 209 -4.98 5.63 3.66
C LEU A 209 -4.78 7.13 3.40
N ARG A 210 -5.72 8.00 3.84
CA ARG A 210 -5.56 9.46 3.73
C ARG A 210 -4.30 9.93 4.47
N HIS A 211 -4.09 9.47 5.70
CA HIS A 211 -2.89 9.79 6.47
C HIS A 211 -1.60 9.29 5.80
N PHE A 212 -1.60 8.07 5.24
CA PHE A 212 -0.48 7.55 4.47
C PHE A 212 -0.18 8.43 3.25
N ILE A 213 -1.20 8.78 2.47
CA ILE A 213 -1.06 9.65 1.29
C ILE A 213 -0.55 11.03 1.68
N GLU A 214 -1.08 11.63 2.75
CA GLU A 214 -0.64 12.95 3.24
C GLU A 214 0.84 12.96 3.63
N LEU A 215 1.31 11.93 4.35
CA LEU A 215 2.69 11.88 4.82
C LEU A 215 3.66 11.41 3.73
N ARG A 216 3.29 10.40 2.95
CA ARG A 216 4.18 9.74 2.01
C ARG A 216 4.04 10.23 0.57
N GLY A 217 2.90 10.83 0.22
CA GLY A 217 2.73 11.57 -1.04
C GLY A 217 3.31 12.98 -1.00
N ASN A 218 4.00 13.38 0.06
CA ASN A 218 4.62 14.70 0.21
C ASN A 218 5.99 14.76 -0.49
N ARG A 219 6.38 15.95 -1.01
CA ARG A 219 7.65 16.18 -1.70
C ARG A 219 8.91 15.83 -0.90
N HIS A 220 8.81 15.85 0.43
CA HIS A 220 9.94 15.52 1.33
C HIS A 220 10.03 14.02 1.68
N ALA A 221 9.05 13.21 1.23
CA ALA A 221 9.13 11.77 1.38
C ALA A 221 10.16 11.17 0.40
N GLU A 222 10.73 10.02 0.74
CA GLU A 222 11.58 9.27 -0.18
C GLU A 222 10.84 8.96 -1.48
N THR A 223 11.53 9.04 -2.61
CA THR A 223 10.90 8.97 -3.95
C THR A 223 10.12 7.67 -4.14
N GLU A 224 10.66 6.53 -3.71
CA GLU A 224 10.01 5.23 -3.88
C GLU A 224 8.65 5.17 -3.16
N ILE A 225 8.61 5.50 -1.87
CA ILE A 225 7.35 5.46 -1.10
C ILE A 225 6.38 6.57 -1.54
N ARG A 226 6.90 7.70 -2.05
CA ARG A 226 6.08 8.75 -2.66
C ARG A 226 5.38 8.25 -3.93
N LYS A 227 6.09 7.56 -4.82
CA LYS A 227 5.49 6.90 -6.00
C LYS A 227 4.38 5.93 -5.59
N LEU A 228 4.62 5.11 -4.57
CA LEU A 228 3.61 4.20 -4.05
C LEU A 228 2.38 4.97 -3.53
N ALA A 229 2.57 6.03 -2.74
CA ALA A 229 1.47 6.82 -2.20
C ALA A 229 0.63 7.48 -3.31
N ILE A 230 1.28 7.96 -4.37
CA ILE A 230 0.60 8.52 -5.54
C ILE A 230 -0.15 7.44 -6.33
N ALA A 231 0.43 6.24 -6.48
CA ALA A 231 -0.26 5.11 -7.11
C ALA A 231 -1.51 4.69 -6.33
N VAL A 232 -1.41 4.62 -4.99
CA VAL A 232 -2.55 4.38 -4.10
C VAL A 232 -3.60 5.48 -4.27
N LEU A 233 -3.23 6.76 -4.24
CA LEU A 233 -4.17 7.87 -4.39
C LEU A 233 -4.96 7.77 -5.71
N ARG A 234 -4.27 7.55 -6.83
CA ARG A 234 -4.93 7.44 -8.16
C ARG A 234 -5.95 6.31 -8.22
N ILE A 235 -5.70 5.23 -7.49
CA ILE A 235 -6.65 4.11 -7.39
C ILE A 235 -7.80 4.50 -6.47
N MET A 236 -7.52 5.06 -5.30
CA MET A 236 -8.55 5.41 -4.33
C MET A 236 -9.49 6.52 -4.83
N GLN A 237 -9.00 7.44 -5.68
CA GLN A 237 -9.85 8.42 -6.35
C GLN A 237 -10.89 7.79 -7.30
N LYS A 238 -10.61 6.59 -7.81
CA LYS A 238 -11.57 5.82 -8.63
C LYS A 238 -12.47 4.92 -7.77
N GLU A 239 -11.91 4.36 -6.70
CA GLU A 239 -12.60 3.46 -5.78
C GLU A 239 -13.62 4.17 -4.88
N ALA A 240 -13.30 5.40 -4.44
CA ALA A 240 -14.12 6.19 -3.53
C ALA A 240 -13.88 7.69 -3.77
N PRO A 241 -14.43 8.24 -4.87
CA PRO A 241 -14.19 9.62 -5.30
C PRO A 241 -14.60 10.65 -4.26
N ASN A 242 -15.65 10.43 -3.47
CA ASN A 242 -16.06 11.35 -2.42
C ASN A 242 -15.09 11.37 -1.23
N LEU A 243 -14.39 10.26 -0.96
CA LEU A 243 -13.43 10.13 0.13
C LEU A 243 -12.01 10.59 -0.23
N PHE A 244 -11.65 10.63 -1.52
CA PHE A 244 -10.28 10.93 -1.97
C PHE A 244 -10.19 11.97 -3.09
N GLY A 245 -11.32 12.46 -3.59
CA GLY A 245 -11.38 13.41 -4.70
C GLY A 245 -10.89 14.82 -4.37
N ASP A 246 -10.74 15.17 -3.09
CA ASP A 246 -10.22 16.43 -2.60
C ASP A 246 -8.70 16.58 -2.77
N TYR A 247 -7.99 15.47 -3.05
CA TYR A 247 -6.55 15.50 -3.32
C TYR A 247 -6.24 15.99 -4.73
N GLN A 248 -5.19 16.81 -4.83
CA GLN A 248 -4.60 17.27 -6.07
C GLN A 248 -3.18 16.75 -6.23
N LEU A 249 -2.80 16.44 -7.46
CA LEU A 249 -1.44 16.01 -7.82
C LEU A 249 -0.67 17.19 -8.40
N VAL A 250 0.41 17.57 -7.73
CA VAL A 250 1.30 18.66 -8.14
C VAL A 250 2.59 18.03 -8.71
N PRO A 251 2.96 18.32 -9.98
CA PRO A 251 4.21 17.83 -10.57
C PRO A 251 5.44 18.34 -9.81
N LEU A 252 6.45 17.48 -9.66
CA LEU A 252 7.73 17.83 -9.06
C LEU A 252 8.85 17.84 -10.11
N PRO A 253 9.97 18.56 -9.86
CA PRO A 253 11.10 18.64 -10.80
C PRO A 253 11.77 17.30 -11.11
N ASP A 254 11.63 16.30 -10.22
CA ASP A 254 12.16 14.94 -10.38
C ASP A 254 11.24 14.02 -11.23
N GLY A 255 10.25 14.59 -11.92
CA GLY A 255 9.30 13.84 -12.75
C GLY A 255 8.20 13.11 -11.98
N THR A 256 8.21 13.16 -10.65
CA THR A 256 7.17 12.57 -9.79
C THR A 256 6.08 13.59 -9.43
N PHE A 257 5.20 13.23 -8.48
CA PHE A 257 4.12 14.10 -8.03
C PHE A 257 4.12 14.21 -6.50
N GLU A 258 3.58 15.34 -6.02
CA GLU A 258 3.16 15.54 -4.64
C GLU A 258 1.63 15.48 -4.57
N ALA A 259 1.11 14.83 -3.53
CA ALA A 259 -0.31 14.83 -3.19
C ALA A 259 -0.61 15.95 -2.19
N THR A 260 -1.56 16.81 -2.51
CA THR A 260 -1.97 17.93 -1.65
C THR A 260 -3.48 17.92 -1.42
N THR A 261 -3.91 18.30 -0.23
CA THR A 261 -5.33 18.48 0.12
C THR A 261 -5.50 19.68 1.09
N ALA A 262 -6.65 20.31 1.05
CA ALA A 262 -7.05 21.30 2.05
C ALA A 262 -7.46 20.65 3.39
N HIS A 263 -7.87 19.36 3.37
CA HIS A 263 -8.39 18.63 4.52
C HIS A 263 -7.31 17.71 5.12
N ARG A 264 -6.33 18.33 5.79
CA ARG A 264 -5.22 17.61 6.43
C ARG A 264 -5.62 17.08 7.80
N LYS A 265 -5.02 15.95 8.19
CA LYS A 265 -5.18 15.32 9.51
C LYS A 265 -6.62 14.89 9.84
N VAL A 266 -7.37 14.53 8.83
CA VAL A 266 -8.75 14.02 9.00
C VAL A 266 -8.77 12.53 9.32
#